data_fcd1b4888a4d7511e21a5e5a38f13327
#
_entry.id   fcd1b4888a4d7511e21a5e5a38f13327
#
_cell.length_a   1.000
_cell.length_b   1.000
_cell.length_c   1.000
_cell.angle_alpha   90.00
_cell.angle_beta   90.00
_cell.angle_gamma   90.00
#
_symmetry.space_group_name_H-M   'P 1'
#
loop_
_entity.id
_entity.type
_entity.pdbx_description
1 polymer ?
#
loop_
_entity_poly.entity_id
_entity_poly.type
_entity_poly.pdbx_seq_one_letter_code
_entity_poly.pdbx_strand_id
1 'polypeptide(L)'
;MNTKMIRYILCRMLGVESVLLMIPVIVAALYQEMSGIAFLIPAGILLLLFFLAGVKKPEQSHIYGKEGMVIVALAWILWSLFGAMPFTISGFIPNYMDAFFETVSGFTTTGSSILRDVEALPQCLLFWRSLTHWIGGMGVLVFVLVLTSLDKKNSMYLMRAEVPGPEKDKLVPKAMSTARILYGCLLYTSDA
;
A
#
# COMPACT_ATOMS: atom_id res chain seq x y z
N MET A 1 9.84 -15.63 17.08
CA MET A 1 9.26 -14.59 16.19
C MET A 1 10.01 -13.27 16.40
N ASN A 2 10.59 -12.74 15.36
CA ASN A 2 11.42 -11.52 15.47
C ASN A 2 10.54 -10.26 15.34
N THR A 3 9.91 -9.86 16.45
CA THR A 3 8.99 -8.71 16.50
C THR A 3 9.67 -7.38 16.11
N LYS A 4 10.97 -7.23 16.38
CA LYS A 4 11.72 -6.02 16.00
C LYS A 4 11.83 -5.89 14.47
N MET A 5 12.04 -7.02 13.78
CA MET A 5 12.13 -7.03 12.32
C MET A 5 10.76 -6.81 11.67
N ILE A 6 9.70 -7.42 12.20
CA ILE A 6 8.31 -7.21 11.75
C ILE A 6 7.97 -5.73 11.85
N ARG A 7 8.17 -5.11 13.01
CA ARG A 7 7.91 -3.68 13.23
C ARG A 7 8.71 -2.79 12.26
N TYR A 8 9.98 -3.08 12.06
CA TYR A 8 10.84 -2.35 11.14
C TYR A 8 10.28 -2.36 9.71
N ILE A 9 9.88 -3.54 9.21
CA ILE A 9 9.34 -3.67 7.84
C ILE A 9 7.99 -2.95 7.73
N LEU A 10 7.08 -3.16 8.68
CA LEU A 10 5.77 -2.50 8.67
C LEU A 10 5.92 -0.97 8.69
N CYS A 11 6.80 -0.42 9.52
CA CYS A 11 7.03 1.02 9.56
C CYS A 11 7.64 1.55 8.25
N ARG A 12 8.49 0.78 7.57
CA ARG A 12 8.97 1.14 6.24
C ARG A 12 7.86 1.14 5.18
N MET A 13 6.97 0.16 5.25
CA MET A 13 5.79 0.10 4.37
C MET A 13 4.88 1.30 4.59
N LEU A 14 4.62 1.66 5.86
CA LEU A 14 3.86 2.85 6.21
C LEU A 14 4.54 4.15 5.73
N GLY A 15 5.87 4.20 5.76
CA GLY A 15 6.62 5.32 5.17
C GLY A 15 6.41 5.45 3.66
N VAL A 16 6.31 4.33 2.93
CA VAL A 16 5.98 4.34 1.50
C VAL A 16 4.56 4.84 1.28
N GLU A 17 3.61 4.37 2.08
CA GLU A 17 2.21 4.84 2.02
C GLU A 17 2.11 6.35 2.26
N SER A 18 2.89 6.89 3.22
CA SER A 18 2.97 8.33 3.46
C SER A 18 3.35 9.11 2.21
N VAL A 19 4.35 8.62 1.46
CA VAL A 19 4.77 9.26 0.19
C VAL A 19 3.67 9.16 -0.87
N LEU A 20 2.99 8.02 -0.95
CA LEU A 20 1.89 7.82 -1.91
C LEU A 20 0.70 8.73 -1.64
N LEU A 21 0.38 9.00 -0.36
CA LEU A 21 -0.67 9.94 0.04
C LEU A 21 -0.36 11.38 -0.38
N MET A 22 0.88 11.73 -0.67
CA MET A 22 1.23 13.06 -1.19
C MET A 22 0.85 13.24 -2.67
N ILE A 23 0.67 12.16 -3.44
CA ILE A 23 0.29 12.25 -4.86
C ILE A 23 -1.12 12.85 -5.02
N PRO A 24 -2.18 12.37 -4.30
CA PRO A 24 -3.49 13.02 -4.32
C PRO A 24 -3.48 14.48 -3.88
N VAL A 25 -2.55 14.90 -3.02
CA VAL A 25 -2.39 16.32 -2.65
C VAL A 25 -1.99 17.15 -3.86
N ILE A 26 -1.09 16.63 -4.70
CA ILE A 26 -0.69 17.29 -5.95
C ILE A 26 -1.89 17.38 -6.90
N VAL A 27 -2.67 16.30 -7.02
CA VAL A 27 -3.91 16.28 -7.83
C VAL A 27 -4.90 17.33 -7.32
N ALA A 28 -5.12 17.39 -6.00
CA ALA A 28 -5.99 18.40 -5.39
C ALA A 28 -5.53 19.84 -5.69
N ALA A 29 -4.22 20.09 -5.67
CA ALA A 29 -3.66 21.39 -6.01
C ALA A 29 -3.91 21.77 -7.47
N LEU A 30 -3.82 20.80 -8.39
CA LEU A 30 -4.10 21.02 -9.82
C LEU A 30 -5.56 21.33 -10.09
N TYR A 31 -6.49 20.66 -9.38
CA TYR A 31 -7.94 20.87 -9.49
C TYR A 31 -8.47 21.93 -8.53
N GLN A 32 -7.59 22.57 -7.72
CA GLN A 32 -7.94 23.59 -6.72
C GLN A 32 -8.96 23.09 -5.69
N GLU A 33 -8.86 21.83 -5.29
CA GLU A 33 -9.74 21.18 -4.32
C GLU A 33 -9.18 21.31 -2.89
N MET A 34 -10.02 21.77 -1.96
CA MET A 34 -9.66 21.86 -0.53
C MET A 34 -9.57 20.49 0.16
N SER A 35 -10.21 19.47 -0.38
CA SER A 35 -10.21 18.09 0.12
C SER A 35 -8.82 17.44 0.15
N GLY A 36 -7.85 17.98 -0.60
CA GLY A 36 -6.45 17.55 -0.54
C GLY A 36 -5.80 17.68 0.84
N ILE A 37 -6.25 18.61 1.67
CA ILE A 37 -5.74 18.80 3.05
C ILE A 37 -5.98 17.55 3.91
N ALA A 38 -7.05 16.80 3.64
CA ALA A 38 -7.38 15.57 4.35
C ALA A 38 -6.30 14.47 4.25
N PHE A 39 -5.46 14.51 3.22
CA PHE A 39 -4.35 13.57 3.03
C PHE A 39 -3.12 13.92 3.87
N LEU A 40 -2.93 15.18 4.25
CA LEU A 40 -1.74 15.63 5.00
C LEU A 40 -1.69 15.07 6.41
N ILE A 41 -2.84 14.89 7.06
CA ILE A 41 -2.92 14.37 8.44
C ILE A 41 -2.43 12.92 8.49
N PRO A 42 -3.01 11.96 7.75
CA PRO A 42 -2.52 10.58 7.75
C PRO A 42 -1.08 10.47 7.22
N ALA A 43 -0.69 11.24 6.21
CA ALA A 43 0.67 11.27 5.72
C ALA A 43 1.68 11.69 6.80
N GLY A 44 1.36 12.72 7.59
CA GLY A 44 2.19 13.17 8.71
C GLY A 44 2.31 12.13 9.82
N ILE A 45 1.22 11.46 10.19
CA ILE A 45 1.21 10.38 11.19
C ILE A 45 2.09 9.21 10.71
N LEU A 46 1.94 8.78 9.46
CA LEU A 46 2.71 7.68 8.89
C LEU A 46 4.20 8.01 8.79
N LEU A 47 4.52 9.25 8.42
CA LEU A 47 5.91 9.73 8.37
C LEU A 47 6.55 9.71 9.76
N LEU A 48 5.82 10.13 10.79
CA LEU A 48 6.27 10.08 12.18
C LEU A 48 6.55 8.63 12.61
N LEU A 49 5.65 7.70 12.33
CA LEU A 49 5.83 6.28 12.62
C LEU A 49 7.05 5.70 11.90
N PHE A 50 7.28 6.10 10.65
CA PHE A 50 8.47 5.70 9.90
C PHE A 50 9.76 6.20 10.59
N PHE A 51 9.83 7.45 11.01
CA PHE A 51 11.01 7.97 11.70
C PHE A 51 11.27 7.32 13.05
N LEU A 52 10.20 6.97 13.80
CA LEU A 52 10.34 6.34 15.12
C LEU A 52 10.87 4.91 15.05
N ALA A 53 10.46 4.12 14.07
CA ALA A 53 10.76 2.69 14.05
C ALA A 53 11.24 2.14 12.69
N GLY A 54 11.09 2.88 11.60
CA GLY A 54 11.44 2.44 10.24
C GLY A 54 12.88 2.76 9.82
N VAL A 55 13.60 3.62 10.55
CA VAL A 55 14.94 4.10 10.15
C VAL A 55 16.04 3.14 10.57
N LYS A 56 16.00 2.63 11.81
CA LYS A 56 17.05 1.76 12.36
C LYS A 56 16.80 0.30 12.02
N LYS A 57 17.66 -0.29 11.15
CA LYS A 57 17.62 -1.73 10.84
C LYS A 57 18.03 -2.55 12.06
N PRO A 58 17.25 -3.58 12.47
CA PRO A 58 17.63 -4.48 13.54
C PRO A 58 18.87 -5.32 13.16
N GLU A 59 19.72 -5.67 14.14
CA GLU A 59 20.90 -6.51 13.94
C GLU A 59 20.55 -7.90 13.41
N GLN A 60 19.46 -8.49 13.90
CA GLN A 60 18.94 -9.77 13.43
C GLN A 60 17.97 -9.52 12.26
N SER A 61 18.45 -9.69 11.03
CA SER A 61 17.71 -9.39 9.81
C SER A 61 17.05 -10.61 9.14
N HIS A 62 17.09 -11.80 9.75
CA HIS A 62 16.47 -13.00 9.18
C HIS A 62 14.96 -13.01 9.40
N ILE A 63 14.21 -13.29 8.32
CA ILE A 63 12.76 -13.48 8.32
C ILE A 63 12.48 -14.92 7.92
N TYR A 64 11.64 -15.59 8.70
CA TYR A 64 11.10 -16.92 8.38
C TYR A 64 9.73 -16.80 7.72
N GLY A 65 9.27 -17.86 7.04
CA GLY A 65 8.00 -17.87 6.31
C GLY A 65 6.78 -17.48 7.17
N LYS A 66 6.73 -17.92 8.44
CA LYS A 66 5.66 -17.53 9.38
C LYS A 66 5.62 -16.02 9.66
N GLU A 67 6.79 -15.40 9.78
CA GLU A 67 6.91 -13.95 10.00
C GLU A 67 6.51 -13.19 8.75
N GLY A 68 6.81 -13.73 7.56
CA GLY A 68 6.35 -13.18 6.28
C GLY A 68 4.83 -13.10 6.20
N MET A 69 4.11 -14.18 6.53
CA MET A 69 2.64 -14.20 6.54
C MET A 69 2.05 -13.15 7.51
N VAL A 70 2.64 -13.02 8.70
CA VAL A 70 2.19 -12.01 9.69
C VAL A 70 2.41 -10.58 9.14
N ILE A 71 3.57 -10.33 8.51
CA ILE A 71 3.85 -9.04 7.88
C ILE A 71 2.84 -8.72 6.79
N VAL A 72 2.54 -9.69 5.92
CA VAL A 72 1.54 -9.52 4.84
C VAL A 72 0.17 -9.15 5.43
N ALA A 73 -0.33 -9.95 6.36
CA ALA A 73 -1.65 -9.73 6.96
C ALA A 73 -1.75 -8.36 7.64
N LEU A 74 -0.74 -8.00 8.45
CA LEU A 74 -0.70 -6.70 9.12
C LEU A 74 -0.53 -5.53 8.15
N ALA A 75 0.22 -5.71 7.07
CA ALA A 75 0.38 -4.69 6.05
C ALA A 75 -0.95 -4.34 5.37
N TRP A 76 -1.73 -5.34 4.95
CA TRP A 76 -3.05 -5.14 4.36
C TRP A 76 -3.99 -4.38 5.30
N ILE A 77 -4.01 -4.76 6.58
CA ILE A 77 -4.85 -4.11 7.59
C ILE A 77 -4.40 -2.66 7.80
N LEU A 78 -3.11 -2.42 8.02
CA LEU A 78 -2.58 -1.09 8.32
C LEU A 78 -2.73 -0.13 7.14
N TRP A 79 -2.39 -0.55 5.93
CA TRP A 79 -2.57 0.27 4.73
C TRP A 79 -4.03 0.63 4.49
N SER A 80 -4.95 -0.31 4.72
CA SER A 80 -6.38 -0.03 4.60
C SER A 80 -6.87 0.93 5.69
N LEU A 81 -6.36 0.81 6.92
CA LEU A 81 -6.72 1.71 8.01
C LEU A 81 -6.28 3.15 7.72
N PHE A 82 -5.02 3.36 7.36
CA PHE A 82 -4.52 4.71 7.11
C PHE A 82 -5.02 5.27 5.78
N GLY A 83 -5.14 4.45 4.76
CA GLY A 83 -5.70 4.83 3.46
C GLY A 83 -7.19 5.21 3.49
N ALA A 84 -7.94 4.78 4.52
CA ALA A 84 -9.33 5.16 4.74
C ALA A 84 -9.47 6.58 5.35
N MET A 85 -8.46 7.05 6.10
CA MET A 85 -8.54 8.32 6.82
C MET A 85 -8.88 9.54 5.93
N PRO A 86 -8.31 9.69 4.72
CA PRO A 86 -8.64 10.83 3.86
C PRO A 86 -10.12 10.93 3.51
N PHE A 87 -10.81 9.81 3.28
CA PHE A 87 -12.24 9.77 2.97
C PHE A 87 -13.09 10.28 4.14
N THR A 88 -12.71 9.92 5.37
CA THR A 88 -13.43 10.35 6.58
C THR A 88 -13.12 11.80 6.94
N ILE A 89 -11.84 12.20 6.89
CA ILE A 89 -11.41 13.57 7.24
C ILE A 89 -11.98 14.58 6.23
N SER A 90 -12.09 14.22 4.96
CA SER A 90 -12.71 15.07 3.95
C SER A 90 -14.23 15.19 4.10
N GLY A 91 -14.87 14.31 4.88
CA GLY A 91 -16.30 14.28 5.12
C GLY A 91 -17.16 13.64 4.03
N PHE A 92 -16.56 13.16 2.93
CA PHE A 92 -17.31 12.49 1.85
C PHE A 92 -17.80 11.10 2.23
N ILE A 93 -17.06 10.38 3.09
CA ILE A 93 -17.49 9.15 3.72
C ILE A 93 -17.35 9.34 5.25
N PRO A 94 -18.36 9.89 5.94
CA PRO A 94 -18.24 10.27 7.36
C PRO A 94 -18.03 9.08 8.28
N ASN A 95 -18.59 7.91 7.94
CA ASN A 95 -18.44 6.70 8.71
C ASN A 95 -17.08 6.06 8.38
N TYR A 96 -16.21 5.94 9.39
CA TYR A 96 -14.89 5.35 9.20
C TYR A 96 -14.91 3.88 8.76
N MET A 97 -15.90 3.10 9.19
CA MET A 97 -16.02 1.69 8.76
C MET A 97 -16.37 1.58 7.28
N ASP A 98 -17.17 2.50 6.76
CA ASP A 98 -17.53 2.58 5.36
C ASP A 98 -16.31 3.02 4.51
N ALA A 99 -15.55 4.00 4.99
CA ALA A 99 -14.29 4.42 4.36
C ALA A 99 -13.24 3.29 4.37
N PHE A 100 -13.16 2.54 5.47
CA PHE A 100 -12.29 1.37 5.56
C PHE A 100 -12.70 0.28 4.58
N PHE A 101 -14.01 -0.02 4.47
CA PHE A 101 -14.52 -0.97 3.48
C PHE A 101 -14.14 -0.55 2.05
N GLU A 102 -14.34 0.72 1.69
CA GLU A 102 -13.99 1.24 0.37
C GLU A 102 -12.50 1.07 0.06
N THR A 103 -11.65 1.35 1.05
CA THR A 103 -10.19 1.24 0.91
C THR A 103 -9.73 -0.22 0.84
N VAL A 104 -10.30 -1.11 1.66
CA VAL A 104 -10.05 -2.56 1.57
C VAL A 104 -10.45 -3.08 0.20
N SER A 105 -11.64 -2.71 -0.29
CA SER A 105 -12.12 -3.07 -1.62
C SER A 105 -11.17 -2.60 -2.72
N GLY A 106 -10.58 -1.42 -2.58
CA GLY A 106 -9.55 -0.90 -3.47
C GLY A 106 -8.30 -1.77 -3.45
N PHE A 107 -7.66 -1.92 -2.31
CA PHE A 107 -6.41 -2.69 -2.18
C PHE A 107 -6.56 -4.18 -2.50
N THR A 108 -7.71 -4.80 -2.23
CA THR A 108 -7.98 -6.19 -2.61
C THR A 108 -8.46 -6.35 -4.04
N THR A 109 -8.56 -5.23 -4.80
CA THR A 109 -9.07 -5.20 -6.18
C THR A 109 -10.46 -5.81 -6.35
N THR A 110 -11.26 -5.81 -5.28
CA THR A 110 -12.62 -6.34 -5.30
C THR A 110 -13.55 -5.46 -6.12
N GLY A 111 -13.36 -4.13 -6.08
CA GLY A 111 -14.15 -3.17 -6.85
C GLY A 111 -15.54 -2.89 -6.29
N SER A 112 -15.93 -3.51 -5.17
CA SER A 112 -17.18 -3.20 -4.49
C SER A 112 -17.14 -1.81 -3.87
N SER A 113 -18.20 -1.03 -4.02
CA SER A 113 -18.32 0.31 -3.45
C SER A 113 -19.55 0.44 -2.58
N ILE A 114 -19.42 1.18 -1.49
CA ILE A 114 -20.53 1.61 -0.64
C ILE A 114 -21.19 2.88 -1.18
N LEU A 115 -20.50 3.57 -2.08
CA LEU A 115 -20.97 4.80 -2.68
C LEU A 115 -22.02 4.50 -3.76
N ARG A 116 -23.12 5.23 -3.75
CA ARG A 116 -24.14 5.15 -4.80
C ARG A 116 -23.68 5.78 -6.10
N ASP A 117 -22.90 6.85 -5.98
CA ASP A 117 -22.30 7.59 -7.09
C ASP A 117 -20.82 7.85 -6.73
N VAL A 118 -19.93 7.15 -7.42
CA VAL A 118 -18.49 7.27 -7.22
C VAL A 118 -17.95 8.55 -7.84
N GLU A 119 -18.55 9.00 -8.94
CA GLU A 119 -18.11 10.18 -9.68
C GLU A 119 -18.40 11.51 -8.93
N ALA A 120 -19.28 11.46 -7.93
CA ALA A 120 -19.56 12.59 -7.04
C ALA A 120 -18.40 12.93 -6.10
N LEU A 121 -17.38 12.07 -5.98
CA LEU A 121 -16.19 12.34 -5.19
C LEU A 121 -15.28 13.38 -5.85
N PRO A 122 -14.56 14.22 -5.06
CA PRO A 122 -13.49 15.06 -5.58
C PRO A 122 -12.42 14.27 -6.33
N GLN A 123 -11.80 14.90 -7.32
CA GLN A 123 -10.80 14.25 -8.19
C GLN A 123 -9.62 13.66 -7.41
N CYS A 124 -9.19 14.31 -6.33
CA CYS A 124 -8.12 13.79 -5.48
C CYS A 124 -8.51 12.49 -4.76
N LEU A 125 -9.78 12.34 -4.32
CA LEU A 125 -10.28 11.11 -3.69
C LEU A 125 -10.53 10.01 -4.72
N LEU A 126 -11.04 10.35 -5.91
CA LEU A 126 -11.17 9.42 -7.04
C LEU A 126 -9.80 8.88 -7.47
N PHE A 127 -8.82 9.78 -7.57
CA PHE A 127 -7.45 9.39 -7.89
C PHE A 127 -6.87 8.45 -6.82
N TRP A 128 -7.06 8.76 -5.53
CA TRP A 128 -6.61 7.88 -4.45
C TRP A 128 -7.26 6.50 -4.53
N ARG A 129 -8.57 6.45 -4.74
CA ARG A 129 -9.32 5.20 -4.92
C ARG A 129 -8.75 4.38 -6.08
N SER A 130 -8.52 5.00 -7.24
CA SER A 130 -7.93 4.33 -8.40
C SER A 130 -6.51 3.85 -8.14
N LEU A 131 -5.71 4.65 -7.42
CA LEU A 131 -4.35 4.31 -7.05
C LEU A 131 -4.31 3.11 -6.09
N THR A 132 -5.26 2.99 -5.14
CA THR A 132 -5.36 1.80 -4.27
C THR A 132 -5.61 0.53 -5.07
N HIS A 133 -6.48 0.55 -6.09
CA HIS A 133 -6.71 -0.58 -6.98
C HIS A 133 -5.45 -0.97 -7.77
N TRP A 134 -4.75 0.03 -8.30
CA TRP A 134 -3.52 -0.21 -9.06
C TRP A 134 -2.41 -0.81 -8.20
N ILE A 135 -2.20 -0.30 -6.99
CA ILE A 135 -1.22 -0.85 -6.04
C ILE A 135 -1.62 -2.26 -5.62
N GLY A 136 -2.91 -2.46 -5.32
CA GLY A 136 -3.47 -3.74 -4.89
C GLY A 136 -3.37 -4.83 -5.95
N GLY A 137 -3.46 -4.49 -7.24
CA GLY A 137 -3.44 -5.43 -8.35
C GLY A 137 -2.20 -6.33 -8.42
N MET A 138 -1.08 -5.88 -7.84
CA MET A 138 0.15 -6.67 -7.73
C MET A 138 0.51 -7.06 -6.30
N GLY A 139 -0.30 -6.66 -5.33
CA GLY A 139 -0.03 -6.84 -3.92
C GLY A 139 0.86 -5.75 -3.33
N VAL A 140 0.45 -5.27 -2.16
CA VAL A 140 1.13 -4.17 -1.45
C VAL A 140 2.58 -4.50 -1.14
N LEU A 141 2.88 -5.75 -0.77
CA LEU A 141 4.24 -6.16 -0.45
C LEU A 141 5.17 -6.22 -1.65
N VAL A 142 4.67 -6.71 -2.79
CA VAL A 142 5.47 -6.74 -4.04
C VAL A 142 5.79 -5.31 -4.46
N PHE A 143 4.83 -4.39 -4.34
CA PHE A 143 5.04 -2.97 -4.62
C PHE A 143 6.12 -2.36 -3.71
N VAL A 144 6.02 -2.55 -2.39
CA VAL A 144 7.02 -2.05 -1.43
C VAL A 144 8.40 -2.67 -1.67
N LEU A 145 8.45 -3.95 -2.05
CA LEU A 145 9.69 -4.65 -2.34
C LEU A 145 10.43 -4.05 -3.54
N VAL A 146 9.69 -3.60 -4.56
CA VAL A 146 10.26 -2.90 -5.71
C VAL A 146 10.88 -1.57 -5.30
N LEU A 147 10.21 -0.82 -4.40
CA LEU A 147 10.65 0.51 -3.99
C LEU A 147 11.78 0.50 -2.96
N THR A 148 11.77 -0.46 -2.04
CA THR A 148 12.68 -0.41 -0.87
C THR A 148 13.97 -1.22 -1.02
N SER A 149 14.14 -1.98 -2.10
CA SER A 149 15.33 -2.82 -2.34
C SER A 149 15.75 -3.64 -1.10
N LEU A 150 14.79 -4.32 -0.47
CA LEU A 150 15.06 -5.18 0.68
C LEU A 150 16.08 -6.28 0.33
N ASP A 151 16.85 -6.74 1.33
CA ASP A 151 17.85 -7.80 1.14
C ASP A 151 17.26 -9.01 0.41
N LYS A 152 17.98 -9.55 -0.59
CA LYS A 152 17.53 -10.63 -1.50
C LYS A 152 16.92 -11.85 -0.81
N LYS A 153 17.42 -12.23 0.39
CA LYS A 153 16.89 -13.38 1.15
C LYS A 153 15.52 -13.07 1.75
N ASN A 154 15.34 -11.89 2.34
CA ASN A 154 14.11 -11.49 3.00
C ASN A 154 12.99 -11.23 1.98
N SER A 155 13.33 -10.65 0.80
CA SER A 155 12.37 -10.40 -0.26
C SER A 155 11.71 -11.67 -0.80
N MET A 156 12.45 -12.78 -0.85
CA MET A 156 11.92 -14.06 -1.33
C MET A 156 10.85 -14.63 -0.40
N TYR A 157 11.02 -14.51 0.92
CA TYR A 157 10.01 -15.00 1.88
C TYR A 157 8.73 -14.16 1.85
N LEU A 158 8.86 -12.85 1.67
CA LEU A 158 7.72 -11.94 1.55
C LEU A 158 6.91 -12.19 0.27
N MET A 159 7.60 -12.33 -0.87
CA MET A 159 6.91 -12.68 -2.13
C MET A 159 6.16 -14.02 -2.03
N ARG A 160 6.77 -15.04 -1.42
CA ARG A 160 6.10 -16.33 -1.25
C ARG A 160 4.88 -16.27 -0.34
N ALA A 161 4.83 -15.34 0.58
CA ALA A 161 3.70 -15.16 1.48
C ALA A 161 2.48 -14.49 0.80
N GLU A 162 2.74 -13.68 -0.23
CA GLU A 162 1.68 -12.92 -0.92
C GLU A 162 1.18 -13.60 -2.20
N VAL A 163 2.06 -14.25 -2.96
CA VAL A 163 1.68 -14.90 -4.22
C VAL A 163 1.07 -16.28 -3.94
N PRO A 164 -0.25 -16.47 -4.16
CA PRO A 164 -0.89 -17.77 -4.01
C PRO A 164 -0.50 -18.69 -5.18
N GLY A 165 -0.07 -19.91 -4.88
CA GLY A 165 0.14 -20.96 -5.88
C GLY A 165 1.32 -21.89 -5.61
N PRO A 166 1.28 -23.15 -6.12
CA PRO A 166 2.33 -24.14 -5.94
C PRO A 166 3.54 -23.92 -6.86
N GLU A 167 3.37 -23.18 -7.94
CA GLU A 167 4.42 -23.00 -8.94
C GLU A 167 5.41 -21.90 -8.55
N LYS A 168 6.67 -22.30 -8.52
CA LYS A 168 7.77 -21.51 -7.97
C LYS A 168 8.82 -21.17 -9.03
N ASP A 169 8.52 -21.43 -10.28
CA ASP A 169 9.42 -21.12 -11.37
C ASP A 169 9.42 -19.60 -11.61
N LYS A 170 10.58 -19.03 -11.42
CA LYS A 170 10.80 -17.59 -11.61
C LYS A 170 10.79 -17.30 -13.10
N LEU A 171 9.93 -16.41 -13.53
CA LEU A 171 9.99 -15.85 -14.89
C LEU A 171 11.36 -15.22 -15.17
N VAL A 172 12.06 -14.74 -14.14
CA VAL A 172 13.42 -14.21 -14.19
C VAL A 172 14.18 -14.48 -12.88
N PRO A 173 15.53 -14.59 -12.91
CA PRO A 173 16.34 -14.93 -11.74
C PRO A 173 16.25 -13.96 -10.56
N LYS A 174 15.78 -12.74 -10.79
CA LYS A 174 15.69 -11.68 -9.78
C LYS A 174 14.22 -11.32 -9.51
N ALA A 175 13.76 -11.50 -8.28
CA ALA A 175 12.40 -11.16 -7.84
C ALA A 175 12.00 -9.72 -8.21
N MET A 176 12.92 -8.77 -8.09
CA MET A 176 12.70 -7.37 -8.46
C MET A 176 12.46 -7.18 -9.98
N SER A 177 13.14 -7.94 -10.83
CA SER A 177 12.91 -7.87 -12.27
C SER A 177 11.54 -8.43 -12.63
N THR A 178 11.12 -9.53 -11.99
CA THR A 178 9.78 -10.09 -12.16
C THR A 178 8.71 -9.07 -11.75
N ALA A 179 8.86 -8.44 -10.58
CA ALA A 179 7.91 -7.44 -10.11
C ALA A 179 7.82 -6.23 -11.06
N ARG A 180 8.95 -5.72 -11.57
CA ARG A 180 8.96 -4.61 -12.55
C ARG A 180 8.24 -4.97 -13.85
N ILE A 181 8.43 -6.18 -14.36
CA ILE A 181 7.75 -6.67 -15.57
C ILE A 181 6.24 -6.73 -15.31
N LEU A 182 5.81 -7.28 -14.18
CA LEU A 182 4.41 -7.40 -13.81
C LEU A 182 3.74 -6.03 -13.65
N TYR A 183 4.40 -5.06 -12.98
CA TYR A 183 3.88 -3.71 -12.88
C TYR A 183 3.83 -2.98 -14.24
N GLY A 184 4.83 -3.18 -15.08
CA GLY A 184 4.83 -2.66 -16.45
C GLY A 184 3.68 -3.24 -17.29
N CYS A 185 3.42 -4.54 -17.17
CA CYS A 185 2.30 -5.19 -17.80
C CYS A 185 0.95 -4.67 -17.29
N LEU A 186 0.81 -4.50 -15.96
CA LEU A 186 -0.40 -3.96 -15.35
C LEU A 186 -0.68 -2.52 -15.82
N LEU A 187 0.37 -1.69 -15.90
CA LEU A 187 0.24 -0.33 -16.42
C LEU A 187 -0.25 -0.33 -17.88
N TYR A 188 0.35 -1.18 -18.72
CA TYR A 188 -0.04 -1.30 -20.12
C TYR A 188 -1.50 -1.78 -20.30
N THR A 189 -1.96 -2.71 -19.45
CA THR A 189 -3.33 -3.23 -19.53
C THR A 189 -4.37 -2.31 -18.90
N SER A 190 -3.97 -1.40 -18.00
CA SER A 190 -4.90 -0.44 -17.40
C SER A 190 -5.29 0.70 -18.36
N ASP A 191 -4.52 0.93 -19.42
CA ASP A 191 -4.81 1.92 -20.47
C ASP A 191 -5.71 1.37 -21.58
N ALA A 192 -6.05 0.10 -21.55
CA ALA A 192 -6.92 -0.56 -22.53
C ALA A 192 -8.38 -0.60 -22.06
#